data_8e24d7b5c93506231f629e2d6c4508d5
#
_entry.id   8e24d7b5c93506231f629e2d6c4508d5
#
_cell.length_a   1.000
_cell.length_b   1.000
_cell.length_c   1.000
_cell.angle_alpha   90.00
_cell.angle_beta   90.00
_cell.angle_gamma   90.00
#
_symmetry.space_group_name_H-M   'P 1'
#
loop_
_entity.id
_entity.type
_entity.pdbx_description
1 polymer ?
#
loop_
_entity_poly.entity_id
_entity_poly.type
_entity_poly.pdbx_seq_one_letter_code
_entity_poly.pdbx_strand_id
1 'polypeptide(L)'
;MAGEKKTEVVKIMNKKILAAALTATMVGSMFSTVAGAEEAKNIPELTTEPMEIVFWHHSTEDPSKGIVERAVERFEADYPNIKVTMTAQQNDTYKQQLVVAMSSGKAPNMYIHWGGGPMVEYYKSGFVNDITDMFNTYDHPDYIDAAVAQASYDGKVLSIPYGGLSGCDIFYNKTIFEEVGVEVPETIDELEDVCDKLLEAGYVPFTLANGSKWTGSMYYMYLVARHSGNDEFNAAYAQEDGGSFTSEAFIWAGEKIQDWVKKGYFNEGYNSLTTDNGEDRALLYNNTCAMMLQGSWNVRNFVNDSQEWTDANLGVFRFPEDAEAREKGVPQNVEIGTAIGNGFSFNCWKEDGSVDQEKLDACYVLATQYFNDDTYNEEQMTLAQAIPSIKGYEDKIEDPRMQYVADVFFNASNVQLWYDQYLPASVTEVHKNCMTELFGLDKTPEEIGQEQDVAMQAALAE
;
A
#
# COMPACT_ATOMS: atom_id res chain seq x y z
N MET A 1 32.28 -48.04 2.53
CA MET A 1 32.39 -47.84 1.08
C MET A 1 31.26 -46.86 0.67
N ALA A 2 31.51 -45.60 0.88
CA ALA A 2 30.67 -44.52 0.40
C ALA A 2 31.50 -43.24 0.50
N GLY A 3 32.39 -43.00 -0.46
CA GLY A 3 33.31 -41.86 -0.40
C GLY A 3 34.18 -41.71 -1.64
N GLU A 4 33.62 -41.92 -2.84
CA GLU A 4 34.38 -41.74 -4.08
C GLU A 4 33.50 -41.49 -5.30
N LYS A 5 32.64 -40.47 -5.29
CA LYS A 5 31.94 -40.03 -6.49
C LYS A 5 31.62 -38.52 -6.53
N LYS A 6 32.41 -37.68 -5.89
CA LYS A 6 32.23 -36.21 -5.96
C LYS A 6 33.45 -35.42 -6.48
N THR A 7 34.45 -36.08 -7.08
CA THR A 7 35.71 -35.40 -7.47
C THR A 7 35.99 -35.45 -8.98
N GLU A 8 35.06 -35.87 -9.83
CA GLU A 8 35.34 -36.06 -11.27
C GLU A 8 34.64 -35.08 -12.23
N VAL A 9 33.82 -34.16 -11.74
CA VAL A 9 33.11 -33.18 -12.61
C VAL A 9 33.82 -31.83 -12.69
N VAL A 10 34.87 -31.56 -11.91
CA VAL A 10 35.55 -30.24 -11.89
C VAL A 10 36.85 -30.24 -12.73
N LYS A 11 37.21 -31.35 -13.40
CA LYS A 11 38.51 -31.49 -14.10
C LYS A 11 38.50 -31.46 -15.62
N ILE A 12 37.39 -31.16 -16.30
CA ILE A 12 37.31 -31.18 -17.78
C ILE A 12 37.15 -29.77 -18.41
N MET A 13 37.28 -28.68 -17.68
CA MET A 13 37.13 -27.35 -18.28
C MET A 13 38.37 -26.45 -18.28
N ASN A 14 39.58 -27.01 -18.14
CA ASN A 14 40.80 -26.21 -18.22
C ASN A 14 41.87 -26.88 -19.07
N LYS A 15 41.67 -27.01 -20.39
CA LYS A 15 42.77 -27.23 -21.36
C LYS A 15 42.27 -26.99 -22.81
N LYS A 16 42.28 -25.73 -23.26
CA LYS A 16 42.43 -25.36 -24.69
C LYS A 16 42.47 -23.82 -24.78
N ILE A 17 43.55 -23.22 -24.33
CA ILE A 17 44.01 -21.91 -24.86
C ILE A 17 45.54 -21.97 -24.78
N LEU A 18 46.19 -22.24 -25.90
CA LEU A 18 47.54 -21.75 -26.25
C LEU A 18 47.79 -21.93 -27.71
N ALA A 19 48.26 -20.89 -28.33
CA ALA A 19 48.96 -20.76 -29.60
C ALA A 19 48.16 -20.22 -30.79
N ALA A 20 48.32 -18.92 -31.05
CA ALA A 20 48.92 -18.44 -32.31
C ALA A 20 49.28 -16.94 -32.15
N ALA A 21 50.55 -16.67 -32.34
CA ALA A 21 51.14 -15.34 -32.21
C ALA A 21 51.25 -14.59 -33.54
N LEU A 22 51.25 -13.25 -33.44
CA LEU A 22 51.88 -12.21 -34.25
C LEU A 22 51.62 -12.15 -35.80
N THR A 23 50.94 -11.11 -36.18
CA THR A 23 51.45 -10.19 -37.25
C THR A 23 50.92 -8.77 -36.99
N ALA A 24 51.83 -7.84 -36.79
CA ALA A 24 51.57 -6.41 -36.63
C ALA A 24 51.27 -5.78 -37.98
N THR A 25 50.18 -5.00 -38.09
CA THR A 25 50.05 -3.95 -39.12
C THR A 25 49.37 -2.76 -38.46
N MET A 26 50.07 -1.63 -38.33
CA MET A 26 49.54 -0.35 -37.89
C MET A 26 48.59 0.17 -38.96
N VAL A 27 47.34 0.34 -38.57
CA VAL A 27 46.41 1.29 -39.22
C VAL A 27 45.72 2.04 -38.11
N GLY A 28 45.84 3.37 -38.12
CA GLY A 28 45.25 4.27 -37.17
C GLY A 28 43.73 4.06 -37.10
N SER A 29 43.23 3.63 -35.96
CA SER A 29 41.82 3.56 -35.67
C SER A 29 41.49 4.66 -34.70
N MET A 30 40.65 5.58 -35.16
CA MET A 30 39.82 6.42 -34.34
C MET A 30 39.13 5.54 -33.25
N PHE A 31 39.40 5.84 -32.00
CA PHE A 31 38.57 5.34 -30.91
C PHE A 31 37.19 6.00 -31.05
N SER A 32 36.28 5.32 -31.74
CA SER A 32 34.84 5.53 -31.49
C SER A 32 34.55 4.84 -30.16
N THR A 33 34.40 5.62 -29.11
CA THR A 33 33.66 5.21 -27.93
C THR A 33 32.26 4.90 -28.43
N VAL A 34 31.91 3.62 -28.53
CA VAL A 34 30.52 3.21 -28.61
C VAL A 34 30.01 3.42 -27.17
N ALA A 35 29.54 4.64 -26.88
CA ALA A 35 28.51 4.82 -25.89
C ALA A 35 27.35 3.93 -26.37
N GLY A 36 26.93 2.97 -25.60
CA GLY A 36 25.70 2.26 -25.89
C GLY A 36 24.63 3.33 -26.05
N ALA A 37 24.06 3.44 -27.24
CA ALA A 37 22.89 4.27 -27.44
C ALA A 37 21.81 3.61 -26.55
N GLU A 38 21.40 4.25 -25.48
CA GLU A 38 20.15 3.93 -24.83
C GLU A 38 19.08 3.95 -25.90
N GLU A 39 18.33 2.85 -26.07
CA GLU A 39 17.20 2.85 -26.99
C GLU A 39 16.28 3.99 -26.61
N ALA A 40 15.92 4.83 -27.58
CA ALA A 40 15.04 5.96 -27.32
C ALA A 40 13.69 5.43 -26.81
N LYS A 41 13.27 5.89 -25.64
CA LYS A 41 12.00 5.51 -25.02
C LYS A 41 10.84 5.91 -25.94
N ASN A 42 9.88 4.99 -26.11
CA ASN A 42 8.63 5.28 -26.81
C ASN A 42 7.65 5.94 -25.83
N ILE A 43 7.73 7.26 -25.71
CA ILE A 43 6.85 8.07 -24.84
C ILE A 43 6.08 9.09 -25.68
N PRO A 44 4.95 9.65 -25.19
CA PRO A 44 4.27 10.74 -25.88
C PRO A 44 5.21 11.92 -26.17
N GLU A 45 5.10 12.50 -27.36
CA GLU A 45 5.77 13.76 -27.69
C GLU A 45 5.01 14.91 -27.02
N LEU A 46 5.69 15.64 -26.10
CA LEU A 46 5.04 16.71 -25.36
C LEU A 46 5.02 18.01 -26.14
N THR A 47 3.97 18.80 -25.94
CA THR A 47 3.82 20.13 -26.54
C THR A 47 4.97 21.05 -26.18
N THR A 48 5.35 21.96 -27.09
CA THR A 48 6.30 23.05 -26.82
C THR A 48 5.63 24.34 -26.37
N GLU A 49 4.30 24.38 -26.38
CA GLU A 49 3.54 25.54 -25.93
C GLU A 49 3.49 25.58 -24.39
N PRO A 50 3.38 26.79 -23.77
CA PRO A 50 3.25 26.90 -22.32
C PRO A 50 2.04 26.15 -21.78
N MET A 51 2.24 25.31 -20.74
CA MET A 51 1.20 24.51 -20.13
C MET A 51 1.33 24.54 -18.60
N GLU A 52 0.20 24.42 -17.92
CA GLU A 52 0.15 24.20 -16.46
C GLU A 52 -0.57 22.88 -16.15
N ILE A 53 0.04 22.08 -15.25
CA ILE A 53 -0.53 20.89 -14.64
C ILE A 53 -0.80 21.19 -13.17
N VAL A 54 -2.03 20.98 -12.72
CA VAL A 54 -2.36 21.02 -11.28
C VAL A 54 -2.27 19.61 -10.74
N PHE A 55 -1.36 19.39 -9.79
CA PHE A 55 -1.10 18.09 -9.16
C PHE A 55 -1.41 18.12 -7.66
N TRP A 56 -2.23 17.18 -7.19
CA TRP A 56 -2.57 17.01 -5.77
C TRP A 56 -2.02 15.71 -5.21
N HIS A 57 -1.38 15.80 -4.03
CA HIS A 57 -0.80 14.65 -3.32
C HIS A 57 -0.89 14.82 -1.79
N HIS A 58 -0.54 13.76 -1.04
CA HIS A 58 -0.58 13.78 0.43
C HIS A 58 0.81 13.71 1.10
N SER A 59 1.90 13.80 0.35
CA SER A 59 3.26 13.81 0.91
C SER A 59 3.55 15.20 1.51
N THR A 60 3.29 15.39 2.79
CA THR A 60 3.42 16.68 3.49
C THR A 60 4.72 16.83 4.26
N GLU A 61 5.42 15.73 4.53
CA GLU A 61 6.63 15.67 5.34
C GLU A 61 7.78 14.98 4.63
N ASP A 62 9.01 15.33 4.97
CA ASP A 62 10.21 14.67 4.49
C ASP A 62 10.31 13.23 5.07
N PRO A 63 10.95 12.32 4.35
CA PRO A 63 11.59 12.49 3.03
C PRO A 63 10.62 12.47 1.84
N SER A 64 9.39 12.01 2.01
CA SER A 64 8.43 11.82 0.91
C SER A 64 8.10 13.11 0.18
N LYS A 65 7.98 14.23 0.90
CA LYS A 65 7.77 15.55 0.31
C LYS A 65 8.93 15.92 -0.63
N GLY A 66 10.16 15.86 -0.15
CA GLY A 66 11.33 16.20 -0.94
C GLY A 66 11.54 15.27 -2.14
N ILE A 67 11.17 13.96 -2.04
CA ILE A 67 11.24 13.02 -3.15
C ILE A 67 10.25 13.43 -4.26
N VAL A 68 9.02 13.78 -3.89
CA VAL A 68 7.99 14.27 -4.84
C VAL A 68 8.44 15.58 -5.51
N GLU A 69 8.94 16.53 -4.72
CA GLU A 69 9.43 17.81 -5.23
C GLU A 69 10.57 17.62 -6.26
N ARG A 70 11.56 16.77 -5.97
CA ARG A 70 12.67 16.48 -6.90
C ARG A 70 12.23 15.82 -8.19
N ALA A 71 11.23 14.93 -8.15
CA ALA A 71 10.68 14.33 -9.36
C ALA A 71 10.05 15.40 -10.27
N VAL A 72 9.28 16.32 -9.70
CA VAL A 72 8.70 17.45 -10.43
C VAL A 72 9.78 18.41 -10.94
N GLU A 73 10.80 18.72 -10.14
CA GLU A 73 11.93 19.58 -10.58
C GLU A 73 12.67 18.98 -11.78
N ARG A 74 12.90 17.66 -11.80
CA ARG A 74 13.51 16.98 -12.95
C ARG A 74 12.63 17.08 -14.19
N PHE A 75 11.33 16.87 -14.05
CA PHE A 75 10.38 17.01 -15.15
C PHE A 75 10.35 18.44 -15.70
N GLU A 76 10.25 19.48 -14.84
CA GLU A 76 10.25 20.88 -15.26
C GLU A 76 11.62 21.32 -15.89
N ALA A 77 12.71 20.67 -15.48
CA ALA A 77 14.03 20.94 -16.10
C ALA A 77 14.10 20.43 -17.55
N ASP A 78 13.52 19.27 -17.81
CA ASP A 78 13.48 18.68 -19.15
C ASP A 78 12.39 19.32 -20.06
N TYR A 79 11.28 19.77 -19.44
CA TYR A 79 10.15 20.42 -20.12
C TYR A 79 9.85 21.81 -19.53
N PRO A 80 10.71 22.81 -19.77
CA PRO A 80 10.63 24.13 -19.10
C PRO A 80 9.40 24.97 -19.47
N ASN A 81 8.67 24.57 -20.51
CA ASN A 81 7.41 25.17 -20.92
C ASN A 81 6.20 24.60 -20.14
N ILE A 82 6.38 23.52 -19.39
CA ILE A 82 5.32 22.90 -18.60
C ILE A 82 5.57 23.19 -17.12
N LYS A 83 4.60 23.84 -16.46
CA LYS A 83 4.65 24.14 -15.03
C LYS A 83 3.76 23.20 -14.25
N VAL A 84 4.28 22.62 -13.16
CA VAL A 84 3.50 21.77 -12.25
C VAL A 84 3.20 22.50 -10.96
N THR A 85 1.94 22.83 -10.76
CA THR A 85 1.45 23.47 -9.52
C THR A 85 0.99 22.39 -8.55
N MET A 86 1.77 22.16 -7.49
CA MET A 86 1.51 21.12 -6.49
C MET A 86 0.67 21.63 -5.32
N THR A 87 -0.22 20.77 -4.81
CA THR A 87 -0.91 20.95 -3.52
C THR A 87 -0.76 19.69 -2.70
N ALA A 88 -0.16 19.83 -1.52
CA ALA A 88 0.02 18.75 -0.55
C ALA A 88 -0.89 18.95 0.66
N GLN A 89 -1.55 17.90 1.13
CA GLN A 89 -2.40 17.89 2.33
C GLN A 89 -2.24 16.56 3.07
N GLN A 90 -2.42 16.57 4.39
CA GLN A 90 -2.45 15.32 5.17
C GLN A 90 -3.56 14.39 4.71
N ASN A 91 -3.37 13.09 4.88
CA ASN A 91 -4.18 12.03 4.29
C ASN A 91 -5.70 12.21 4.43
N ASP A 92 -6.20 12.39 5.65
CA ASP A 92 -7.64 12.47 5.90
C ASP A 92 -8.23 13.79 5.37
N THR A 93 -7.49 14.89 5.51
CA THR A 93 -7.85 16.20 4.92
C THR A 93 -7.85 16.12 3.40
N TYR A 94 -6.83 15.47 2.82
CA TYR A 94 -6.70 15.28 1.37
C TYR A 94 -7.93 14.57 0.79
N LYS A 95 -8.34 13.43 1.38
CA LYS A 95 -9.53 12.66 0.94
C LYS A 95 -10.78 13.54 0.90
N GLN A 96 -11.02 14.31 1.97
CA GLN A 96 -12.17 15.21 2.05
C GLN A 96 -12.12 16.33 1.01
N GLN A 97 -10.96 16.97 0.84
CA GLN A 97 -10.79 18.07 -0.10
C GLN A 97 -10.89 17.61 -1.56
N LEU A 98 -10.39 16.39 -1.87
CA LEU A 98 -10.50 15.82 -3.20
C LEU A 98 -11.98 15.62 -3.60
N VAL A 99 -12.82 15.07 -2.72
CA VAL A 99 -14.27 14.93 -2.95
C VAL A 99 -14.92 16.29 -3.21
N VAL A 100 -14.56 17.33 -2.44
CA VAL A 100 -15.08 18.69 -2.63
C VAL A 100 -14.63 19.28 -3.98
N ALA A 101 -13.37 19.07 -4.37
CA ALA A 101 -12.83 19.53 -5.65
C ALA A 101 -13.53 18.86 -6.83
N MET A 102 -13.73 17.53 -6.77
CA MET A 102 -14.48 16.77 -7.77
C MET A 102 -15.90 17.31 -7.91
N SER A 103 -16.64 17.40 -6.81
CA SER A 103 -18.04 17.85 -6.81
C SER A 103 -18.23 19.29 -7.27
N SER A 104 -17.23 20.16 -7.11
CA SER A 104 -17.27 21.58 -7.51
C SER A 104 -16.74 21.85 -8.91
N GLY A 105 -16.33 20.82 -9.66
CA GLY A 105 -15.71 20.95 -10.98
C GLY A 105 -14.32 21.60 -10.98
N LYS A 106 -13.60 21.51 -9.83
CA LYS A 106 -12.25 22.04 -9.64
C LYS A 106 -11.24 20.92 -9.39
N ALA A 107 -11.53 19.73 -9.92
CA ALA A 107 -10.62 18.59 -9.83
C ALA A 107 -9.24 18.91 -10.40
N PRO A 108 -8.14 18.49 -9.75
CA PRO A 108 -6.79 18.65 -10.31
C PRO A 108 -6.61 17.81 -11.58
N ASN A 109 -5.62 18.17 -12.40
CA ASN A 109 -5.32 17.41 -13.63
C ASN A 109 -4.71 16.05 -13.35
N MET A 110 -3.88 15.97 -12.31
CA MET A 110 -3.25 14.76 -11.79
C MET A 110 -3.45 14.71 -10.28
N TYR A 111 -3.84 13.56 -9.77
CA TYR A 111 -4.06 13.39 -8.33
C TYR A 111 -3.83 11.95 -7.93
N ILE A 112 -3.54 11.74 -6.66
CA ILE A 112 -3.38 10.40 -6.11
C ILE A 112 -4.71 9.92 -5.49
N HIS A 113 -4.88 8.60 -5.53
CA HIS A 113 -5.92 7.88 -4.82
C HIS A 113 -5.42 6.47 -4.47
N TRP A 114 -6.26 5.69 -3.76
CA TRP A 114 -5.89 4.38 -3.22
C TRP A 114 -6.45 3.21 -4.05
N GLY A 115 -6.98 3.47 -5.25
CA GLY A 115 -7.63 2.44 -6.08
C GLY A 115 -9.03 2.09 -5.62
N GLY A 116 -9.52 0.91 -6.02
CA GLY A 116 -10.77 0.33 -5.57
C GLY A 116 -12.04 1.10 -5.88
N GLY A 117 -13.04 1.03 -5.00
CA GLY A 117 -14.37 1.63 -5.19
C GLY A 117 -14.36 3.12 -5.47
N PRO A 118 -13.67 3.96 -4.69
CA PRO A 118 -13.59 5.41 -4.96
C PRO A 118 -13.02 5.74 -6.34
N MET A 119 -12.01 5.03 -6.83
CA MET A 119 -11.48 5.22 -8.19
C MET A 119 -12.55 4.93 -9.24
N VAL A 120 -13.28 3.84 -9.08
CA VAL A 120 -14.35 3.44 -10.00
C VAL A 120 -15.46 4.47 -10.03
N GLU A 121 -15.85 5.03 -8.88
CA GLU A 121 -16.85 6.08 -8.78
C GLU A 121 -16.40 7.37 -9.45
N TYR A 122 -15.14 7.79 -9.24
CA TYR A 122 -14.58 8.96 -9.95
C TYR A 122 -14.55 8.71 -11.46
N TYR A 123 -14.24 7.50 -11.91
CA TYR A 123 -14.28 7.15 -13.33
C TYR A 123 -15.72 7.23 -13.89
N LYS A 124 -16.68 6.61 -13.23
CA LYS A 124 -18.11 6.66 -13.64
C LYS A 124 -18.65 8.09 -13.66
N SER A 125 -18.14 8.94 -12.77
CA SER A 125 -18.51 10.36 -12.69
C SER A 125 -17.76 11.27 -13.67
N GLY A 126 -16.86 10.72 -14.50
CA GLY A 126 -16.12 11.47 -15.53
C GLY A 126 -14.92 12.27 -15.01
N PHE A 127 -14.39 11.92 -13.82
CA PHE A 127 -13.21 12.59 -13.25
C PHE A 127 -11.90 11.80 -13.47
N VAL A 128 -11.94 10.70 -14.23
CA VAL A 128 -10.77 9.87 -14.56
C VAL A 128 -10.73 9.62 -16.05
N ASN A 129 -9.61 9.92 -16.69
CA ASN A 129 -9.36 9.52 -18.07
C ASN A 129 -9.03 8.02 -18.15
N ASP A 130 -9.60 7.33 -19.13
CA ASP A 130 -9.17 5.99 -19.53
C ASP A 130 -7.83 6.11 -20.25
N ILE A 131 -6.78 5.50 -19.69
CA ILE A 131 -5.41 5.54 -20.24
C ILE A 131 -4.99 4.20 -20.84
N THR A 132 -5.92 3.29 -21.10
CA THR A 132 -5.63 1.93 -21.60
C THR A 132 -4.80 1.94 -22.88
N ASP A 133 -5.17 2.78 -23.85
CA ASP A 133 -4.45 2.86 -25.12
C ASP A 133 -3.03 3.41 -24.92
N MET A 134 -2.85 4.38 -24.02
CA MET A 134 -1.54 4.94 -23.71
C MET A 134 -0.67 3.91 -22.99
N PHE A 135 -1.23 3.22 -22.02
CA PHE A 135 -0.55 2.16 -21.24
C PHE A 135 -0.10 1.00 -22.13
N ASN A 136 -0.90 0.62 -23.15
CA ASN A 136 -0.55 -0.43 -24.11
C ASN A 136 0.41 0.03 -25.20
N THR A 137 0.57 1.33 -25.41
CA THR A 137 1.33 1.88 -26.54
C THR A 137 2.70 2.41 -26.13
N TYR A 138 2.76 3.10 -25.00
CA TYR A 138 3.96 3.80 -24.56
C TYR A 138 4.73 3.03 -23.47
N ASP A 139 6.02 3.30 -23.38
CA ASP A 139 6.88 2.72 -22.37
C ASP A 139 6.50 3.19 -20.97
N HIS A 140 6.44 2.23 -20.08
CA HIS A 140 6.22 2.42 -18.65
C HIS A 140 7.03 1.35 -17.87
N PRO A 141 7.25 1.50 -16.55
CA PRO A 141 7.87 0.47 -15.73
C PRO A 141 7.14 -0.88 -15.79
N ASP A 142 7.88 -1.98 -15.64
CA ASP A 142 7.29 -3.33 -15.56
C ASP A 142 6.65 -3.55 -14.18
N TYR A 143 5.42 -3.07 -14.02
CA TYR A 143 4.66 -3.21 -12.79
C TYR A 143 4.33 -4.67 -12.48
N ILE A 144 4.23 -5.02 -11.19
CA ILE A 144 3.69 -6.33 -10.79
C ILE A 144 2.22 -6.44 -11.22
N ASP A 145 1.80 -7.65 -11.60
CA ASP A 145 0.46 -7.88 -12.18
C ASP A 145 -0.68 -7.45 -11.24
N ALA A 146 -0.50 -7.66 -9.92
CA ALA A 146 -1.44 -7.23 -8.91
C ALA A 146 -1.61 -5.69 -8.85
N ALA A 147 -0.54 -4.93 -9.12
CA ALA A 147 -0.61 -3.46 -9.16
C ALA A 147 -1.41 -2.98 -10.36
N VAL A 148 -1.18 -3.58 -11.55
CA VAL A 148 -1.97 -3.26 -12.75
C VAL A 148 -3.44 -3.63 -12.55
N ALA A 149 -3.73 -4.77 -11.91
CA ALA A 149 -5.10 -5.18 -11.60
C ALA A 149 -5.80 -4.18 -10.67
N GLN A 150 -5.15 -3.71 -9.59
CA GLN A 150 -5.71 -2.71 -8.68
C GLN A 150 -5.83 -1.31 -9.31
N ALA A 151 -5.03 -1.00 -10.34
CA ALA A 151 -5.09 0.24 -11.11
C ALA A 151 -6.14 0.22 -12.23
N SER A 152 -6.88 -0.88 -12.38
CA SER A 152 -7.78 -1.13 -13.50
C SER A 152 -9.20 -1.43 -13.05
N TYR A 153 -10.16 -1.16 -13.95
CA TYR A 153 -11.57 -1.51 -13.77
C TYR A 153 -12.20 -1.81 -15.14
N ASP A 154 -12.97 -2.88 -15.23
CA ASP A 154 -13.69 -3.31 -16.46
C ASP A 154 -12.79 -3.36 -17.71
N GLY A 155 -11.57 -3.91 -17.54
CA GLY A 155 -10.57 -4.03 -18.60
C GLY A 155 -9.89 -2.72 -19.00
N LYS A 156 -10.11 -1.64 -18.27
CA LYS A 156 -9.53 -0.32 -18.48
C LYS A 156 -8.49 0.01 -17.43
N VAL A 157 -7.36 0.55 -17.86
CA VAL A 157 -6.34 1.12 -16.97
C VAL A 157 -6.76 2.54 -16.62
N LEU A 158 -6.98 2.82 -15.35
CA LEU A 158 -7.51 4.08 -14.83
C LEU A 158 -6.49 4.87 -14.01
N SER A 159 -5.37 4.24 -13.67
CA SER A 159 -4.31 4.92 -12.93
C SER A 159 -2.93 4.30 -13.21
N ILE A 160 -1.89 5.06 -12.91
CA ILE A 160 -0.51 4.58 -12.88
C ILE A 160 -0.15 4.25 -11.43
N PRO A 161 0.32 3.02 -11.12
CA PRO A 161 0.76 2.65 -9.79
C PRO A 161 1.81 3.61 -9.24
N TYR A 162 1.72 3.95 -7.93
CA TYR A 162 2.58 4.93 -7.28
C TYR A 162 2.76 4.60 -5.79
N GLY A 163 3.96 4.79 -5.25
CA GLY A 163 4.23 4.66 -3.81
C GLY A 163 4.46 3.24 -3.29
N GLY A 164 4.29 2.23 -4.15
CA GLY A 164 4.66 0.86 -3.84
C GLY A 164 3.63 0.05 -3.05
N LEU A 165 3.92 -1.23 -2.86
CA LEU A 165 3.08 -2.13 -2.08
C LEU A 165 3.14 -1.82 -0.58
N SER A 166 2.07 -2.16 0.14
CA SER A 166 2.01 -2.08 1.59
C SER A 166 1.20 -3.25 2.15
N GLY A 167 1.78 -3.97 3.12
CA GLY A 167 1.08 -4.91 3.98
C GLY A 167 0.66 -4.24 5.29
N CYS A 168 -0.25 -4.87 6.02
CA CYS A 168 -0.72 -4.44 7.32
C CYS A 168 -0.30 -5.48 8.37
N ASP A 169 0.66 -5.15 9.21
CA ASP A 169 1.26 -6.03 10.18
C ASP A 169 1.19 -5.47 11.60
N ILE A 170 1.47 -6.30 12.60
CA ILE A 170 1.59 -5.87 13.99
C ILE A 170 3.02 -5.44 14.26
N PHE A 171 3.22 -4.14 14.48
CA PHE A 171 4.45 -3.58 15.03
C PHE A 171 4.45 -3.74 16.55
N TYR A 172 5.59 -4.08 17.15
CA TYR A 172 5.68 -4.27 18.59
C TYR A 172 6.99 -3.76 19.18
N ASN A 173 6.95 -3.41 20.44
CA ASN A 173 8.11 -2.97 21.21
C ASN A 173 8.83 -4.20 21.82
N LYS A 174 9.97 -4.58 21.23
CA LYS A 174 10.79 -5.71 21.67
C LYS A 174 11.21 -5.63 23.13
N THR A 175 11.52 -4.43 23.62
CA THR A 175 11.92 -4.22 25.04
C THR A 175 10.79 -4.56 26.00
N ILE A 176 9.55 -4.15 25.69
CA ILE A 176 8.38 -4.51 26.52
C ILE A 176 8.14 -6.02 26.50
N PHE A 177 8.25 -6.66 25.33
CA PHE A 177 8.08 -8.11 25.20
C PHE A 177 9.13 -8.88 26.01
N GLU A 178 10.39 -8.46 25.94
CA GLU A 178 11.48 -9.05 26.77
C GLU A 178 11.26 -8.83 28.26
N GLU A 179 10.85 -7.63 28.68
CA GLU A 179 10.61 -7.27 30.08
C GLU A 179 9.46 -8.08 30.69
N VAL A 180 8.38 -8.28 29.95
CA VAL A 180 7.22 -9.08 30.39
C VAL A 180 7.47 -10.58 30.23
N GLY A 181 8.43 -10.97 29.38
CA GLY A 181 8.76 -12.37 29.11
C GLY A 181 7.74 -13.06 28.21
N VAL A 182 7.21 -12.34 27.22
CA VAL A 182 6.29 -12.88 26.21
C VAL A 182 6.99 -13.02 24.87
N GLU A 183 6.56 -14.02 24.09
CA GLU A 183 7.04 -14.29 22.73
C GLU A 183 6.02 -13.75 21.72
N VAL A 184 6.44 -13.64 20.45
CA VAL A 184 5.54 -13.28 19.33
C VAL A 184 4.50 -14.39 19.18
N PRO A 185 3.18 -14.06 19.23
CA PRO A 185 2.12 -15.06 19.15
C PRO A 185 1.91 -15.55 17.71
N GLU A 186 1.63 -16.83 17.54
CA GLU A 186 1.30 -17.45 16.26
C GLU A 186 -0.23 -17.55 16.03
N THR A 187 -1.01 -17.61 17.11
CA THR A 187 -2.47 -17.72 17.07
C THR A 187 -3.16 -16.56 17.78
N ILE A 188 -4.45 -16.36 17.46
CA ILE A 188 -5.28 -15.32 18.14
C ILE A 188 -5.41 -15.62 19.63
N ASP A 189 -5.51 -16.89 20.02
CA ASP A 189 -5.58 -17.26 21.45
C ASP A 189 -4.27 -16.92 22.16
N GLU A 190 -3.11 -17.19 21.54
CA GLU A 190 -1.81 -16.79 22.08
C GLU A 190 -1.67 -15.26 22.14
N LEU A 191 -2.21 -14.52 21.15
CA LEU A 191 -2.25 -13.06 21.17
C LEU A 191 -3.05 -12.54 22.37
N GLU A 192 -4.20 -13.14 22.67
CA GLU A 192 -5.00 -12.80 23.85
C GLU A 192 -4.23 -13.08 25.14
N ASP A 193 -3.54 -14.22 25.23
CA ASP A 193 -2.66 -14.54 26.39
C ASP A 193 -1.51 -13.53 26.54
N VAL A 194 -0.91 -13.06 25.44
CA VAL A 194 0.10 -12.00 25.46
C VAL A 194 -0.51 -10.68 25.95
N CYS A 195 -1.70 -10.32 25.46
CA CYS A 195 -2.41 -9.11 25.89
C CYS A 195 -2.72 -9.14 27.39
N ASP A 196 -3.21 -10.25 27.91
CA ASP A 196 -3.51 -10.40 29.35
C ASP A 196 -2.24 -10.23 30.22
N LYS A 197 -1.11 -10.83 29.82
CA LYS A 197 0.18 -10.68 30.52
C LYS A 197 0.72 -9.24 30.45
N LEU A 198 0.53 -8.55 29.34
CA LEU A 198 0.91 -7.14 29.19
C LEU A 198 0.10 -6.26 30.14
N LEU A 199 -1.22 -6.49 30.25
CA LEU A 199 -2.07 -5.79 31.20
C LEU A 199 -1.67 -6.05 32.65
N GLU A 200 -1.37 -7.30 33.01
CA GLU A 200 -0.88 -7.68 34.36
C GLU A 200 0.44 -6.96 34.70
N ALA A 201 1.30 -6.74 33.70
CA ALA A 201 2.55 -6.00 33.85
C ALA A 201 2.37 -4.46 33.85
N GLY A 202 1.16 -3.96 33.55
CA GLY A 202 0.82 -2.54 33.56
C GLY A 202 1.01 -1.84 32.20
N TYR A 203 1.19 -2.59 31.12
CA TYR A 203 1.22 -2.07 29.76
C TYR A 203 -0.14 -2.21 29.09
N VAL A 204 -0.46 -1.25 28.21
CA VAL A 204 -1.62 -1.38 27.31
C VAL A 204 -1.20 -2.25 26.12
N PRO A 205 -1.93 -3.33 25.78
CA PRO A 205 -1.57 -4.20 24.67
C PRO A 205 -1.42 -3.48 23.34
N PHE A 206 -2.44 -2.75 22.89
CA PHE A 206 -2.46 -2.10 21.59
C PHE A 206 -2.63 -0.59 21.70
N THR A 207 -1.87 0.14 20.86
CA THR A 207 -2.24 1.52 20.50
C THR A 207 -3.12 1.51 19.27
N LEU A 208 -4.18 2.34 19.32
CA LEU A 208 -5.15 2.50 18.24
C LEU A 208 -5.58 3.97 18.13
N ALA A 209 -5.59 4.51 16.93
CA ALA A 209 -6.09 5.85 16.60
C ALA A 209 -7.36 5.75 15.74
N ASN A 210 -8.46 5.23 16.31
CA ASN A 210 -9.71 4.97 15.60
C ASN A 210 -10.55 6.22 15.30
N GLY A 211 -10.11 7.41 15.71
CA GLY A 211 -10.63 8.67 15.20
C GLY A 211 -10.47 8.82 13.70
N SER A 212 -9.44 8.21 13.11
CA SER A 212 -9.28 8.04 11.65
C SER A 212 -10.23 7.00 11.05
N LYS A 213 -10.93 6.20 11.84
CA LYS A 213 -11.95 5.18 11.52
C LYS A 213 -11.42 3.97 10.74
N TRP A 214 -10.60 4.17 9.71
CA TRP A 214 -10.02 3.10 8.89
C TRP A 214 -9.02 2.23 9.67
N THR A 215 -8.41 2.73 10.72
CA THR A 215 -7.46 1.98 11.55
C THR A 215 -8.12 0.85 12.33
N GLY A 216 -9.33 1.07 12.87
CA GLY A 216 -10.12 0.01 13.49
C GLY A 216 -10.59 -1.06 12.50
N SER A 217 -10.85 -0.65 11.25
CA SER A 217 -11.21 -1.57 10.18
C SER A 217 -10.15 -2.64 9.93
N MET A 218 -8.85 -2.35 10.11
CA MET A 218 -7.77 -3.32 9.92
C MET A 218 -7.91 -4.52 10.85
N TYR A 219 -8.25 -4.31 12.12
CA TYR A 219 -8.52 -5.40 13.07
C TYR A 219 -9.73 -6.25 12.62
N TYR A 220 -10.81 -5.57 12.24
CA TYR A 220 -12.03 -6.25 11.78
C TYR A 220 -11.78 -7.11 10.56
N MET A 221 -11.08 -6.57 9.56
CA MET A 221 -10.73 -7.26 8.33
C MET A 221 -9.89 -8.50 8.57
N TYR A 222 -8.86 -8.39 9.43
CA TYR A 222 -8.02 -9.54 9.75
C TYR A 222 -8.80 -10.63 10.47
N LEU A 223 -9.62 -10.28 11.43
CA LEU A 223 -10.44 -11.26 12.14
C LEU A 223 -11.40 -11.98 11.17
N VAL A 224 -12.08 -11.25 10.28
CA VAL A 224 -12.91 -11.85 9.22
C VAL A 224 -12.08 -12.78 8.34
N ALA A 225 -10.93 -12.31 7.83
CA ALA A 225 -10.08 -13.07 6.93
C ALA A 225 -9.46 -14.30 7.61
N ARG A 226 -9.12 -14.25 8.90
CA ARG A 226 -8.62 -15.42 9.65
C ARG A 226 -9.71 -16.46 9.90
N HIS A 227 -10.95 -16.00 10.11
CA HIS A 227 -12.08 -16.89 10.39
C HIS A 227 -12.64 -17.59 9.15
N SER A 228 -12.70 -16.91 7.99
CA SER A 228 -13.35 -17.42 6.79
C SER A 228 -12.52 -17.31 5.49
N GLY A 229 -11.27 -16.85 5.55
CA GLY A 229 -10.57 -16.43 4.35
C GLY A 229 -11.24 -15.18 3.73
N ASN A 230 -11.34 -15.13 2.39
CA ASN A 230 -12.03 -14.02 1.71
C ASN A 230 -13.43 -14.39 1.20
N ASP A 231 -13.87 -15.63 1.41
CA ASP A 231 -15.09 -16.13 0.77
C ASP A 231 -16.33 -15.41 1.28
N GLU A 232 -16.48 -15.23 2.60
CA GLU A 232 -17.61 -14.51 3.16
C GLU A 232 -17.61 -13.03 2.82
N PHE A 233 -16.44 -12.39 2.77
CA PHE A 233 -16.35 -11.00 2.32
C PHE A 233 -16.77 -10.86 0.85
N ASN A 234 -16.31 -11.74 -0.03
CA ASN A 234 -16.66 -11.70 -1.44
C ASN A 234 -18.18 -11.93 -1.63
N ALA A 235 -18.78 -12.86 -0.88
CA ALA A 235 -20.21 -13.10 -0.92
C ALA A 235 -21.02 -11.90 -0.40
N ALA A 236 -20.61 -11.30 0.72
CA ALA A 236 -21.24 -10.09 1.28
C ALA A 236 -21.11 -8.89 0.33
N TYR A 237 -19.95 -8.71 -0.29
CA TYR A 237 -19.72 -7.66 -1.29
C TYR A 237 -20.62 -7.83 -2.52
N ALA A 238 -20.76 -9.06 -3.02
CA ALA A 238 -21.61 -9.35 -4.17
C ALA A 238 -23.11 -9.34 -3.84
N GLN A 239 -23.50 -9.47 -2.56
CA GLN A 239 -24.87 -9.66 -2.09
C GLN A 239 -25.57 -10.83 -2.83
N GLU A 240 -24.79 -11.86 -3.18
CA GLU A 240 -25.24 -13.06 -3.90
C GLU A 240 -25.19 -14.28 -2.99
N ASP A 241 -25.95 -15.31 -3.33
CA ASP A 241 -25.97 -16.63 -2.66
C ASP A 241 -26.19 -16.57 -1.13
N GLY A 242 -26.87 -15.54 -0.65
CA GLY A 242 -27.10 -15.29 0.79
C GLY A 242 -25.92 -14.62 1.49
N GLY A 243 -24.96 -14.08 0.75
CA GLY A 243 -23.85 -13.29 1.29
C GLY A 243 -24.35 -12.03 2.00
N SER A 244 -23.82 -11.76 3.19
CA SER A 244 -24.27 -10.69 4.07
C SER A 244 -23.14 -10.30 5.03
N PHE A 245 -23.04 -9.03 5.36
CA PHE A 245 -22.18 -8.54 6.45
C PHE A 245 -22.68 -8.93 7.85
N THR A 246 -23.78 -9.73 7.93
CA THR A 246 -24.23 -10.39 9.14
C THR A 246 -23.89 -11.89 9.17
N SER A 247 -23.05 -12.38 8.25
CA SER A 247 -22.62 -13.77 8.28
C SER A 247 -21.68 -14.08 9.46
N GLU A 248 -21.43 -15.37 9.71
CA GLU A 248 -20.74 -15.84 10.91
C GLU A 248 -19.39 -15.15 11.15
N ALA A 249 -18.56 -15.01 10.11
CA ALA A 249 -17.24 -14.41 10.27
C ALA A 249 -17.29 -12.92 10.68
N PHE A 250 -18.24 -12.16 10.15
CA PHE A 250 -18.39 -10.74 10.50
C PHE A 250 -18.92 -10.57 11.93
N ILE A 251 -19.88 -11.39 12.34
CA ILE A 251 -20.39 -11.38 13.73
C ILE A 251 -19.27 -11.77 14.70
N TRP A 252 -18.58 -12.88 14.43
CA TRP A 252 -17.47 -13.35 15.26
C TRP A 252 -16.35 -12.31 15.38
N ALA A 253 -15.96 -11.68 14.27
CA ALA A 253 -14.95 -10.62 14.28
C ALA A 253 -15.37 -9.42 15.13
N GLY A 254 -16.64 -9.00 15.01
CA GLY A 254 -17.19 -7.91 15.80
C GLY A 254 -17.27 -8.24 17.29
N GLU A 255 -17.67 -9.46 17.64
CA GLU A 255 -17.70 -9.95 19.03
C GLU A 255 -16.29 -10.00 19.65
N LYS A 256 -15.28 -10.48 18.90
CA LYS A 256 -13.87 -10.46 19.32
C LYS A 256 -13.38 -9.04 19.62
N ILE A 257 -13.64 -8.08 18.72
CA ILE A 257 -13.28 -6.68 18.94
C ILE A 257 -13.94 -6.13 20.20
N GLN A 258 -15.23 -6.37 20.38
CA GLN A 258 -15.94 -5.90 21.58
C GLN A 258 -15.44 -6.55 22.87
N ASP A 259 -15.01 -7.82 22.81
CA ASP A 259 -14.36 -8.48 23.93
C ASP A 259 -13.01 -7.83 24.26
N TRP A 260 -12.17 -7.59 23.27
CA TRP A 260 -10.88 -6.91 23.44
C TRP A 260 -11.02 -5.49 24.01
N VAL A 261 -12.03 -4.75 23.54
CA VAL A 261 -12.36 -3.43 24.12
C VAL A 261 -12.74 -3.54 25.60
N LYS A 262 -13.62 -4.50 25.96
CA LYS A 262 -14.07 -4.73 27.34
C LYS A 262 -12.94 -5.20 28.25
N LYS A 263 -11.99 -5.97 27.73
CA LYS A 263 -10.77 -6.39 28.45
C LYS A 263 -9.75 -5.25 28.62
N GLY A 264 -9.91 -4.13 27.91
CA GLY A 264 -8.99 -2.99 28.00
C GLY A 264 -7.71 -3.15 27.17
N TYR A 265 -7.77 -3.87 26.06
CA TYR A 265 -6.60 -4.10 25.22
C TYR A 265 -6.17 -2.86 24.43
N PHE A 266 -7.02 -1.82 24.33
CA PHE A 266 -6.72 -0.59 23.60
C PHE A 266 -6.47 0.59 24.53
N ASN A 267 -5.67 1.56 24.07
CA ASN A 267 -5.38 2.77 24.82
C ASN A 267 -6.64 3.60 25.12
N GLU A 268 -6.61 4.38 26.19
CA GLU A 268 -7.69 5.33 26.50
C GLU A 268 -7.86 6.33 25.35
N GLY A 269 -9.10 6.66 25.01
CA GLY A 269 -9.44 7.66 23.98
C GLY A 269 -9.18 7.23 22.53
N TYR A 270 -8.96 5.97 22.25
CA TYR A 270 -8.65 5.46 20.91
C TYR A 270 -9.63 5.91 19.82
N ASN A 271 -10.93 6.06 20.12
CA ASN A 271 -11.93 6.56 19.16
C ASN A 271 -11.82 8.06 18.83
N SER A 272 -10.93 8.79 19.52
CA SER A 272 -10.73 10.23 19.34
C SER A 272 -9.34 10.57 18.78
N LEU A 273 -8.36 9.70 18.96
CA LEU A 273 -7.01 9.88 18.41
C LEU A 273 -7.00 9.68 16.90
N THR A 274 -6.15 10.43 16.20
CA THR A 274 -5.94 10.30 14.75
C THR A 274 -4.49 9.93 14.45
N THR A 275 -4.30 9.11 13.42
CA THR A 275 -2.96 8.64 13.05
C THR A 275 -2.14 9.70 12.30
N ASP A 276 -2.79 10.70 11.67
CA ASP A 276 -2.12 11.77 10.90
C ASP A 276 -1.12 12.59 11.74
N ASN A 277 -1.34 12.69 13.05
CA ASN A 277 -0.45 13.38 13.98
C ASN A 277 0.57 12.46 14.69
N GLY A 278 0.56 11.15 14.39
CA GLY A 278 1.45 10.17 15.02
C GLY A 278 1.18 9.90 16.51
N GLU A 279 -0.02 10.21 16.98
CA GLU A 279 -0.40 10.03 18.39
C GLU A 279 -0.37 8.55 18.81
N ASP A 280 -0.75 7.64 17.91
CA ASP A 280 -0.66 6.19 18.06
C ASP A 280 0.79 5.71 18.19
N ARG A 281 1.69 6.15 17.31
CA ARG A 281 3.12 5.80 17.37
C ARG A 281 3.77 6.32 18.64
N ALA A 282 3.39 7.53 19.10
CA ALA A 282 3.94 8.12 20.30
C ALA A 282 3.70 7.24 21.54
N LEU A 283 2.57 6.53 21.62
CA LEU A 283 2.27 5.60 22.73
C LEU A 283 3.19 4.38 22.70
N LEU A 284 3.66 3.95 21.53
CA LEU A 284 4.63 2.87 21.40
C LEU A 284 6.04 3.30 21.83
N TYR A 285 6.51 4.48 21.41
CA TYR A 285 7.83 5.01 21.82
C TYR A 285 7.92 5.28 23.32
N ASN A 286 6.85 5.79 23.89
CA ASN A 286 6.79 6.15 25.31
C ASN A 286 6.60 4.93 26.22
N ASN A 287 6.64 3.73 25.67
CA ASN A 287 6.42 2.47 26.39
C ASN A 287 5.08 2.42 27.12
N THR A 288 4.05 3.10 26.61
CA THR A 288 2.68 3.04 27.16
C THR A 288 1.95 1.84 26.58
N CYS A 289 2.08 1.63 25.25
CA CYS A 289 1.50 0.50 24.54
C CYS A 289 2.60 -0.42 24.02
N ALA A 290 2.30 -1.71 23.93
CA ALA A 290 3.25 -2.73 23.50
C ALA A 290 3.20 -3.02 21.99
N MET A 291 2.03 -2.89 21.36
CA MET A 291 1.78 -3.26 19.96
C MET A 291 0.95 -2.22 19.22
N MET A 292 1.01 -2.24 17.87
CA MET A 292 0.22 -1.41 16.95
C MET A 292 -0.05 -2.20 15.67
N LEU A 293 -1.30 -2.45 15.32
CA LEU A 293 -1.66 -2.98 13.99
C LEU A 293 -1.77 -1.83 13.01
N GLN A 294 -0.91 -1.80 11.97
CA GLN A 294 -0.87 -0.67 11.05
C GLN A 294 -0.15 -1.04 9.75
N GLY A 295 -0.33 -0.22 8.72
CA GLY A 295 0.34 -0.43 7.44
C GLY A 295 1.85 -0.17 7.48
N SER A 296 2.58 -0.84 6.59
CA SER A 296 4.04 -0.85 6.51
C SER A 296 4.68 0.53 6.28
N TRP A 297 3.92 1.53 5.76
CA TRP A 297 4.38 2.92 5.69
C TRP A 297 4.80 3.50 7.05
N ASN A 298 4.37 2.89 8.15
CA ASN A 298 4.77 3.31 9.49
C ASN A 298 6.23 3.01 9.80
N VAL A 299 6.90 2.08 9.12
CA VAL A 299 8.35 1.87 9.27
C VAL A 299 9.10 3.18 9.00
N ARG A 300 8.78 3.85 7.88
CA ARG A 300 9.33 5.19 7.58
C ARG A 300 9.01 6.21 8.68
N ASN A 301 7.77 6.23 9.16
CA ASN A 301 7.36 7.19 10.18
C ASN A 301 8.13 6.96 11.49
N PHE A 302 8.31 5.71 11.91
CA PHE A 302 9.14 5.34 13.06
C PHE A 302 10.60 5.73 12.88
N VAL A 303 11.16 5.50 11.69
CA VAL A 303 12.54 5.92 11.34
C VAL A 303 12.69 7.43 11.42
N ASN A 304 11.72 8.20 10.89
CA ASN A 304 11.73 9.66 10.93
C ASN A 304 11.61 10.20 12.37
N ASP A 305 10.77 9.58 13.19
CA ASP A 305 10.58 9.98 14.57
C ASP A 305 11.83 9.68 15.41
N SER A 306 12.43 8.49 15.27
CA SER A 306 13.72 8.12 15.88
C SER A 306 14.30 6.86 15.26
N GLN A 307 15.32 7.00 14.42
CA GLN A 307 16.06 5.87 13.85
C GLN A 307 16.64 4.97 14.95
N GLU A 308 17.28 5.56 15.97
CA GLU A 308 17.94 4.81 17.06
C GLU A 308 16.94 3.95 17.84
N TRP A 309 15.77 4.51 18.20
CA TRP A 309 14.74 3.78 18.90
C TRP A 309 14.17 2.66 18.00
N THR A 310 13.92 2.97 16.74
CA THR A 310 13.35 2.05 15.76
C THR A 310 14.22 0.83 15.55
N ASP A 311 15.52 1.02 15.39
CA ASP A 311 16.47 -0.09 15.19
C ASP A 311 16.61 -0.96 16.43
N ALA A 312 16.61 -0.34 17.61
CA ALA A 312 16.73 -1.04 18.87
C ALA A 312 15.44 -1.80 19.26
N ASN A 313 14.27 -1.17 19.08
CA ASN A 313 13.06 -1.61 19.76
C ASN A 313 11.94 -2.09 18.84
N LEU A 314 11.87 -1.63 17.57
CA LEU A 314 10.75 -1.99 16.71
C LEU A 314 10.91 -3.38 16.11
N GLY A 315 9.98 -4.27 16.43
CA GLY A 315 9.75 -5.53 15.75
C GLY A 315 8.48 -5.50 14.91
N VAL A 316 8.30 -6.49 14.07
CA VAL A 316 7.10 -6.67 13.23
C VAL A 316 6.77 -8.15 13.14
N PHE A 317 5.47 -8.48 13.17
CA PHE A 317 4.96 -9.81 12.88
C PHE A 317 3.58 -9.74 12.23
N ARG A 318 3.25 -10.76 11.44
CA ARG A 318 1.95 -10.86 10.77
C ARG A 318 0.82 -11.05 11.78
N PHE A 319 -0.40 -10.66 11.40
CA PHE A 319 -1.57 -10.91 12.24
C PHE A 319 -1.74 -12.43 12.47
N PRO A 320 -1.90 -12.88 13.74
CA PRO A 320 -1.94 -14.28 14.11
C PRO A 320 -3.08 -15.07 13.46
N GLU A 321 -2.93 -16.39 13.44
CA GLU A 321 -3.89 -17.31 12.82
C GLU A 321 -5.08 -17.61 13.75
N ASP A 322 -6.25 -17.83 13.16
CA ASP A 322 -7.34 -18.54 13.84
C ASP A 322 -7.05 -20.05 13.77
N ALA A 323 -6.62 -20.63 14.90
CA ALA A 323 -6.23 -22.04 14.96
C ALA A 323 -7.40 -22.99 14.63
N GLU A 324 -8.63 -22.67 15.04
CA GLU A 324 -9.82 -23.45 14.77
C GLU A 324 -10.20 -23.39 13.28
N ALA A 325 -10.17 -22.21 12.66
CA ALA A 325 -10.41 -22.02 11.25
C ALA A 325 -9.35 -22.73 10.39
N ARG A 326 -8.07 -22.67 10.80
CA ARG A 326 -6.99 -23.42 10.15
C ARG A 326 -7.24 -24.93 10.14
N GLU A 327 -7.69 -25.50 11.26
CA GLU A 327 -8.04 -26.92 11.35
C GLU A 327 -9.21 -27.31 10.41
N LYS A 328 -10.09 -26.35 10.13
CA LYS A 328 -11.18 -26.49 9.17
C LYS A 328 -10.73 -26.28 7.70
N GLY A 329 -9.45 -25.94 7.48
CA GLY A 329 -8.86 -25.76 6.15
C GLY A 329 -9.00 -24.34 5.59
N VAL A 330 -9.35 -23.35 6.41
CA VAL A 330 -9.38 -21.94 6.01
C VAL A 330 -7.95 -21.43 5.80
N PRO A 331 -7.63 -20.79 4.66
CA PRO A 331 -6.32 -20.20 4.44
C PRO A 331 -6.00 -19.12 5.48
N GLN A 332 -4.87 -19.25 6.16
CA GLN A 332 -4.44 -18.32 7.21
C GLN A 332 -3.40 -17.29 6.75
N ASN A 333 -2.97 -17.37 5.49
CA ASN A 333 -2.01 -16.46 4.89
C ASN A 333 -2.66 -15.45 3.92
N VAL A 334 -3.90 -15.06 4.19
CA VAL A 334 -4.50 -13.86 3.57
C VAL A 334 -3.85 -12.63 4.19
N GLU A 335 -3.35 -11.74 3.35
CA GLU A 335 -2.76 -10.47 3.76
C GLU A 335 -3.74 -9.32 3.53
N ILE A 336 -3.77 -8.36 4.45
CA ILE A 336 -4.51 -7.11 4.27
C ILE A 336 -3.52 -6.07 3.77
N GLY A 337 -3.77 -5.53 2.58
CA GLY A 337 -2.80 -4.63 2.00
C GLY A 337 -3.17 -4.11 0.61
N THR A 338 -2.21 -3.49 -0.04
CA THR A 338 -2.33 -2.96 -1.39
C THR A 338 -1.07 -3.22 -2.21
N ALA A 339 -1.24 -3.53 -3.49
CA ALA A 339 -0.13 -3.70 -4.43
C ALA A 339 0.32 -2.37 -5.06
N ILE A 340 -0.45 -1.29 -4.93
CA ILE A 340 -0.12 0.02 -5.54
C ILE A 340 0.25 1.09 -4.53
N GLY A 341 0.02 0.89 -3.22
CA GLY A 341 0.08 1.96 -2.22
C GLY A 341 -0.90 3.08 -2.58
N ASN A 342 -0.62 3.77 -3.67
CA ASN A 342 -1.44 4.79 -4.30
C ASN A 342 -1.42 4.64 -5.84
N GLY A 343 -2.34 5.31 -6.52
CA GLY A 343 -2.35 5.43 -7.98
C GLY A 343 -2.48 6.89 -8.41
N PHE A 344 -1.81 7.26 -9.50
CA PHE A 344 -2.09 8.52 -10.17
C PHE A 344 -3.24 8.35 -11.14
N SER A 345 -4.34 9.08 -10.94
CA SER A 345 -5.36 9.27 -11.96
C SER A 345 -5.30 10.67 -12.57
N PHE A 346 -5.83 10.77 -13.78
CA PHE A 346 -5.78 11.97 -14.59
C PHE A 346 -7.19 12.48 -14.87
N ASN A 347 -7.36 13.79 -14.77
CA ASN A 347 -8.61 14.51 -15.08
C ASN A 347 -8.27 15.65 -16.05
N CYS A 348 -8.06 15.27 -17.31
CA CYS A 348 -7.60 16.15 -18.39
C CYS A 348 -8.71 16.28 -19.44
N TRP A 349 -9.62 17.26 -19.22
CA TRP A 349 -10.75 17.55 -20.10
C TRP A 349 -10.70 18.99 -20.58
N LYS A 350 -11.11 19.24 -21.84
CA LYS A 350 -11.37 20.58 -22.36
C LYS A 350 -12.76 21.05 -21.93
N GLU A 351 -13.02 22.34 -22.10
CA GLU A 351 -14.33 22.94 -21.76
C GLU A 351 -15.50 22.32 -22.55
N ASP A 352 -15.24 21.77 -23.74
CA ASP A 352 -16.24 21.09 -24.57
C ASP A 352 -16.48 19.62 -24.18
N GLY A 353 -15.80 19.13 -23.15
CA GLY A 353 -15.89 17.76 -22.65
C GLY A 353 -15.02 16.74 -23.41
N SER A 354 -14.27 17.16 -24.43
CA SER A 354 -13.29 16.30 -25.08
C SER A 354 -12.01 16.15 -24.23
N VAL A 355 -11.25 15.06 -24.46
CA VAL A 355 -9.97 14.86 -23.79
C VAL A 355 -8.96 15.95 -24.20
N ASP A 356 -8.32 16.56 -23.22
CA ASP A 356 -7.13 17.40 -23.43
C ASP A 356 -5.91 16.51 -23.55
N GLN A 357 -5.67 16.01 -24.76
CA GLN A 357 -4.63 15.01 -25.00
C GLN A 357 -3.22 15.51 -24.65
N GLU A 358 -2.88 16.76 -25.00
CA GLU A 358 -1.57 17.33 -24.70
C GLU A 358 -1.30 17.35 -23.19
N LYS A 359 -2.32 17.69 -22.39
CA LYS A 359 -2.23 17.70 -20.93
C LYS A 359 -2.18 16.29 -20.36
N LEU A 360 -2.96 15.36 -20.90
CA LEU A 360 -2.96 13.95 -20.52
C LEU A 360 -1.60 13.30 -20.82
N ASP A 361 -1.00 13.58 -21.97
CA ASP A 361 0.33 13.10 -22.36
C ASP A 361 1.40 13.59 -21.37
N ALA A 362 1.34 14.86 -20.98
CA ALA A 362 2.29 15.43 -20.02
C ALA A 362 2.13 14.81 -18.61
N CYS A 363 0.89 14.62 -18.15
CA CYS A 363 0.61 13.93 -16.87
C CYS A 363 1.09 12.47 -16.90
N TYR A 364 0.88 11.76 -18.01
CA TYR A 364 1.31 10.38 -18.20
C TYR A 364 2.84 10.27 -18.15
N VAL A 365 3.57 11.12 -18.89
CA VAL A 365 5.04 11.16 -18.88
C VAL A 365 5.56 11.48 -17.47
N LEU A 366 5.00 12.48 -16.79
CA LEU A 366 5.36 12.80 -15.41
C LEU A 366 5.19 11.58 -14.49
N ALA A 367 4.04 10.88 -14.58
CA ALA A 367 3.74 9.73 -13.73
C ALA A 367 4.64 8.52 -14.03
N THR A 368 4.93 8.22 -15.29
CA THR A 368 5.66 6.99 -15.69
C THR A 368 7.16 7.17 -15.75
N GLN A 369 7.67 8.36 -16.13
CA GLN A 369 9.08 8.59 -16.41
C GLN A 369 9.81 9.36 -15.31
N TYR A 370 9.10 9.97 -14.33
CA TYR A 370 9.69 10.76 -13.24
C TYR A 370 9.25 10.31 -11.86
N PHE A 371 8.00 9.83 -11.71
CA PHE A 371 7.51 9.26 -10.44
C PHE A 371 7.65 7.73 -10.36
N ASN A 372 8.22 7.11 -11.38
CA ASN A 372 8.43 5.66 -11.42
C ASN A 372 9.75 5.27 -12.12
N ASP A 373 10.68 6.23 -12.32
CA ASP A 373 12.02 5.93 -12.81
C ASP A 373 12.92 5.35 -11.71
N ASP A 374 14.09 4.84 -12.09
CA ASP A 374 15.02 4.24 -11.14
C ASP A 374 15.44 5.22 -10.04
N THR A 375 15.67 6.50 -10.38
CA THR A 375 16.06 7.53 -9.39
C THR A 375 14.98 7.71 -8.32
N TYR A 376 13.73 7.83 -8.74
CA TYR A 376 12.61 7.97 -7.83
C TYR A 376 12.43 6.74 -6.94
N ASN A 377 12.47 5.55 -7.54
CA ASN A 377 12.30 4.30 -6.81
C ASN A 377 13.44 4.02 -5.82
N GLU A 378 14.69 4.32 -6.19
CA GLU A 378 15.83 4.24 -5.27
C GLU A 378 15.66 5.19 -4.07
N GLU A 379 15.23 6.43 -4.30
CA GLU A 379 14.92 7.37 -3.20
C GLU A 379 13.75 6.88 -2.34
N GLN A 380 12.69 6.34 -2.93
CA GLN A 380 11.56 5.77 -2.20
C GLN A 380 12.00 4.60 -1.31
N MET A 381 12.84 3.71 -1.80
CA MET A 381 13.33 2.57 -1.03
C MET A 381 14.28 2.99 0.10
N THR A 382 15.26 3.84 -0.21
CA THR A 382 16.35 4.17 0.71
C THR A 382 15.96 5.22 1.75
N LEU A 383 15.15 6.20 1.36
CA LEU A 383 14.75 7.31 2.22
C LEU A 383 13.35 7.12 2.82
N ALA A 384 12.41 6.60 2.04
CA ALA A 384 11.02 6.47 2.47
C ALA A 384 10.62 5.03 2.86
N GLN A 385 11.54 4.08 2.86
CA GLN A 385 11.30 2.69 3.23
C GLN A 385 10.09 2.08 2.48
N ALA A 386 9.92 2.43 1.20
CA ALA A 386 8.85 1.91 0.37
C ALA A 386 9.30 0.69 -0.43
N ILE A 387 8.36 -0.18 -0.79
CA ILE A 387 8.60 -1.33 -1.66
C ILE A 387 7.94 -1.01 -3.01
N PRO A 388 8.70 -0.73 -4.09
CA PRO A 388 8.11 -0.38 -5.38
C PRO A 388 7.18 -1.47 -5.93
N SER A 389 6.09 -1.07 -6.56
CA SER A 389 5.16 -1.99 -7.27
C SER A 389 5.69 -2.40 -8.65
N ILE A 390 7.01 -2.44 -8.81
CA ILE A 390 7.75 -2.68 -10.05
C ILE A 390 8.61 -3.92 -9.87
N LYS A 391 8.61 -4.83 -10.83
CA LYS A 391 9.40 -6.07 -10.81
C LYS A 391 10.91 -5.78 -10.77
N GLY A 392 11.65 -6.59 -10.04
CA GLY A 392 13.11 -6.50 -9.95
C GLY A 392 13.65 -5.57 -8.86
N TYR A 393 12.79 -5.09 -7.96
CA TYR A 393 13.19 -4.34 -6.76
C TYR A 393 13.14 -5.19 -5.48
N GLU A 394 12.60 -6.39 -5.52
CA GLU A 394 12.35 -7.25 -4.36
C GLU A 394 13.63 -7.54 -3.57
N ASP A 395 14.73 -7.82 -4.28
CA ASP A 395 16.05 -8.13 -3.68
C ASP A 395 16.83 -6.88 -3.20
N LYS A 396 16.30 -5.67 -3.41
CA LYS A 396 16.97 -4.40 -3.06
C LYS A 396 16.49 -3.81 -1.73
N ILE A 397 15.55 -4.45 -1.05
CA ILE A 397 15.00 -3.98 0.23
C ILE A 397 16.03 -4.20 1.32
N GLU A 398 16.51 -3.13 1.96
CA GLU A 398 17.56 -3.21 2.98
C GLU A 398 17.03 -3.29 4.41
N ASP A 399 15.92 -2.61 4.74
CA ASP A 399 15.33 -2.63 6.08
C ASP A 399 14.74 -4.02 6.38
N PRO A 400 15.19 -4.70 7.46
CA PRO A 400 14.74 -6.06 7.77
C PRO A 400 13.23 -6.16 8.08
N ARG A 401 12.62 -5.09 8.54
CA ARG A 401 11.16 -5.04 8.79
C ARG A 401 10.41 -4.99 7.48
N MET A 402 10.91 -4.20 6.52
CA MET A 402 10.32 -4.14 5.17
C MET A 402 10.60 -5.41 4.36
N GLN A 403 11.74 -6.07 4.56
CA GLN A 403 11.97 -7.41 4.00
C GLN A 403 10.92 -8.41 4.52
N TYR A 404 10.65 -8.40 5.84
CA TYR A 404 9.62 -9.24 6.45
C TYR A 404 8.23 -8.96 5.85
N VAL A 405 7.83 -7.69 5.75
CA VAL A 405 6.55 -7.29 5.13
C VAL A 405 6.46 -7.76 3.68
N ALA A 406 7.53 -7.59 2.90
CA ALA A 406 7.58 -8.06 1.51
C ALA A 406 7.43 -9.60 1.44
N ASP A 407 8.14 -10.34 2.28
CA ASP A 407 8.05 -11.80 2.34
C ASP A 407 6.61 -12.25 2.68
N VAL A 408 5.97 -11.63 3.66
CA VAL A 408 4.57 -11.93 4.03
C VAL A 408 3.64 -11.64 2.86
N PHE A 409 3.78 -10.47 2.23
CA PHE A 409 2.94 -10.04 1.12
C PHE A 409 3.07 -10.96 -0.10
N PHE A 410 4.30 -11.27 -0.54
CA PHE A 410 4.52 -12.12 -1.74
C PHE A 410 4.20 -13.59 -1.52
N ASN A 411 4.18 -14.07 -0.26
CA ASN A 411 3.78 -15.43 0.08
C ASN A 411 2.30 -15.53 0.47
N ALA A 412 1.55 -14.44 0.44
CA ALA A 412 0.13 -14.45 0.74
C ALA A 412 -0.65 -15.26 -0.31
N SER A 413 -1.64 -16.05 0.14
CA SER A 413 -2.56 -16.75 -0.76
C SER A 413 -3.51 -15.81 -1.48
N ASN A 414 -3.79 -14.66 -0.85
CA ASN A 414 -4.54 -13.54 -1.39
C ASN A 414 -4.16 -12.25 -0.66
N VAL A 415 -4.22 -11.13 -1.37
CA VAL A 415 -4.08 -9.78 -0.78
C VAL A 415 -5.44 -9.10 -0.87
N GLN A 416 -6.03 -8.84 0.29
CA GLN A 416 -7.29 -8.13 0.41
C GLN A 416 -7.02 -6.63 0.55
N LEU A 417 -7.47 -5.85 -0.43
CA LEU A 417 -7.44 -4.39 -0.33
C LEU A 417 -8.33 -3.92 0.85
N TRP A 418 -7.90 -2.88 1.55
CA TRP A 418 -8.64 -2.31 2.68
C TRP A 418 -10.11 -2.07 2.34
N TYR A 419 -11.02 -2.43 3.23
CA TYR A 419 -12.47 -2.31 2.98
C TYR A 419 -12.87 -0.86 2.69
N ASP A 420 -12.26 0.12 3.37
CA ASP A 420 -12.50 1.54 3.12
C ASP A 420 -11.99 2.02 1.74
N GLN A 421 -11.26 1.18 1.01
CA GLN A 421 -10.81 1.43 -0.36
C GLN A 421 -11.47 0.47 -1.36
N TYR A 422 -11.84 -0.73 -0.94
CA TYR A 422 -12.44 -1.73 -1.82
C TYR A 422 -13.94 -1.51 -2.05
N LEU A 423 -14.67 -1.18 -0.98
CA LEU A 423 -16.12 -0.97 -1.01
C LEU A 423 -16.50 0.25 -1.87
N PRO A 424 -17.69 0.28 -2.48
CA PRO A 424 -18.23 1.49 -3.09
C PRO A 424 -18.19 2.67 -2.11
N ALA A 425 -17.98 3.89 -2.61
CA ALA A 425 -17.73 5.05 -1.73
C ALA A 425 -18.86 5.31 -0.73
N SER A 426 -20.12 5.10 -1.13
CA SER A 426 -21.27 5.21 -0.23
C SER A 426 -21.26 4.18 0.89
N VAL A 427 -20.81 2.95 0.60
CA VAL A 427 -20.67 1.86 1.58
C VAL A 427 -19.44 2.09 2.48
N THR A 428 -18.36 2.61 1.91
CA THR A 428 -17.13 2.95 2.65
C THR A 428 -17.40 3.87 3.85
N GLU A 429 -18.22 4.92 3.67
CA GLU A 429 -18.52 5.83 4.76
C GLU A 429 -19.40 5.17 5.85
N VAL A 430 -20.33 4.31 5.46
CA VAL A 430 -21.11 3.49 6.41
C VAL A 430 -20.19 2.55 7.17
N HIS A 431 -19.32 1.80 6.47
CA HIS A 431 -18.36 0.89 7.09
C HIS A 431 -17.47 1.61 8.12
N LYS A 432 -16.88 2.75 7.77
CA LYS A 432 -16.03 3.54 8.66
C LYS A 432 -16.77 4.02 9.91
N ASN A 433 -18.03 4.43 9.79
CA ASN A 433 -18.86 4.80 10.94
C ASN A 433 -19.18 3.57 11.80
N CYS A 434 -19.51 2.44 11.19
CA CYS A 434 -19.73 1.18 11.88
C CYS A 434 -18.52 0.76 12.72
N MET A 435 -17.28 1.00 12.24
CA MET A 435 -16.08 0.70 13.03
C MET A 435 -15.98 1.59 14.28
N THR A 436 -16.31 2.88 14.18
CA THR A 436 -16.35 3.75 15.36
C THR A 436 -17.38 3.28 16.40
N GLU A 437 -18.56 2.88 15.94
CA GLU A 437 -19.67 2.44 16.79
C GLU A 437 -19.41 1.05 17.41
N LEU A 438 -18.78 0.14 16.64
CA LEU A 438 -18.38 -1.18 17.11
C LEU A 438 -17.36 -1.09 18.25
N PHE A 439 -16.27 -0.33 18.05
CA PHE A 439 -15.25 -0.08 19.06
C PHE A 439 -15.77 0.77 20.23
N GLY A 440 -16.75 1.66 19.99
CA GLY A 440 -17.44 2.42 21.02
C GLY A 440 -18.38 1.59 21.89
N LEU A 441 -18.67 0.35 21.52
CA LEU A 441 -19.71 -0.51 22.10
C LEU A 441 -21.12 0.09 21.98
N ASP A 442 -21.31 0.98 21.00
CA ASP A 442 -22.58 1.68 20.74
C ASP A 442 -23.56 0.82 19.94
N LYS A 443 -23.05 -0.10 19.11
CA LYS A 443 -23.82 -1.05 18.31
C LYS A 443 -23.27 -2.45 18.41
N THR A 444 -24.15 -3.43 18.24
CA THR A 444 -23.77 -4.84 18.16
C THR A 444 -23.17 -5.17 16.78
N PRO A 445 -22.41 -6.26 16.65
CA PRO A 445 -21.94 -6.75 15.33
C PRO A 445 -23.06 -6.97 14.32
N GLU A 446 -24.20 -7.47 14.78
CA GLU A 446 -25.41 -7.66 13.95
C GLU A 446 -25.95 -6.35 13.40
N GLU A 447 -26.03 -5.29 14.23
CA GLU A 447 -26.54 -3.98 13.82
C GLU A 447 -25.63 -3.33 12.78
N ILE A 448 -24.29 -3.37 12.98
CA ILE A 448 -23.36 -2.82 11.98
C ILE A 448 -23.36 -3.63 10.68
N GLY A 449 -23.53 -4.95 10.74
CA GLY A 449 -23.65 -5.81 9.57
C GLY A 449 -24.88 -5.45 8.73
N GLN A 450 -26.04 -5.28 9.39
CA GLN A 450 -27.29 -4.89 8.74
C GLN A 450 -27.18 -3.51 8.05
N GLU A 451 -26.52 -2.56 8.66
CA GLU A 451 -26.31 -1.23 8.05
C GLU A 451 -25.41 -1.31 6.80
N GLN A 452 -24.36 -2.13 6.86
CA GLN A 452 -23.49 -2.36 5.69
C GLN A 452 -24.25 -3.09 4.57
N ASP A 453 -25.09 -4.07 4.87
CA ASP A 453 -25.92 -4.76 3.88
C ASP A 453 -26.91 -3.80 3.19
N VAL A 454 -27.59 -2.95 3.95
CA VAL A 454 -28.50 -1.93 3.38
C VAL A 454 -27.74 -0.98 2.44
N ALA A 455 -26.56 -0.52 2.85
CA ALA A 455 -25.75 0.35 2.03
C ALA A 455 -25.25 -0.36 0.75
N MET A 456 -24.80 -1.62 0.88
CA MET A 456 -24.30 -2.40 -0.26
C MET A 456 -25.41 -2.70 -1.27
N GLN A 457 -26.59 -3.10 -0.81
CA GLN A 457 -27.75 -3.32 -1.68
C GLN A 457 -28.15 -2.05 -2.43
N ALA A 458 -28.07 -0.88 -1.77
CA ALA A 458 -28.35 0.39 -2.42
C ALA A 458 -27.30 0.71 -3.50
N ALA A 459 -26.01 0.52 -3.22
CA ALA A 459 -24.92 0.75 -4.16
C ALA A 459 -24.95 -0.19 -5.39
N LEU A 460 -25.41 -1.42 -5.22
CA LEU A 460 -25.58 -2.39 -6.33
C LEU A 460 -26.82 -2.11 -7.20
N ALA A 461 -27.76 -1.32 -6.71
CA ALA A 461 -28.97 -0.95 -7.45
C ALA A 461 -28.78 0.29 -8.35
N GLU A 462 -27.69 1.05 -8.19
CA GLU A 462 -27.28 2.20 -9.00
C GLU A 462 -26.50 1.78 -10.26
#